data_d26c1e92602f0239b0a1c6786c8761dc
#
_entry.id   d26c1e92602f0239b0a1c6786c8761dc
#
_cell.length_a   1.000
_cell.length_b   1.000
_cell.length_c   1.000
_cell.angle_alpha   90.00
_cell.angle_beta   90.00
_cell.angle_gamma   90.00
#
_symmetry.space_group_name_H-M   'P 1'
#
loop_
_entity.id
_entity.type
_entity.pdbx_description
1 polymer ?
#
loop_
_entity_poly.entity_id
_entity_poly.type
_entity_poly.pdbx_seq_one_letter_code
_entity_poly.pdbx_strand_id
1 'polypeptide(L)'
;ETLLLRQPTVHGNRVAFAYGGDIWSASTQGGEAKRLTSHIGLESSPMFSPDGKMIAFVGEYDGNIDVFVMPAEGGNPTRLTFHPGADALA
;
A
#
# COMPACT_ATOMS: atom_id res chain seq x y z
N GLU A 1 -13.89 20.55 -1.65
CA GLU A 1 -13.24 19.68 -0.67
C GLU A 1 -12.05 18.96 -1.28
N THR A 2 -10.91 19.09 -0.68
CA THR A 2 -9.70 18.51 -1.22
C THR A 2 -9.35 17.26 -0.43
N LEU A 3 -9.24 16.16 -1.12
CA LEU A 3 -8.78 14.93 -0.55
C LEU A 3 -7.30 14.81 -0.80
N LEU A 4 -6.54 14.69 0.28
CA LEU A 4 -5.09 14.61 0.15
C LEU A 4 -4.70 13.16 -0.10
N LEU A 5 -4.76 12.76 -1.36
CA LEU A 5 -4.28 11.45 -1.76
C LEU A 5 -2.77 11.49 -1.82
N ARG A 6 -2.15 10.60 -1.11
CA ARG A 6 -0.71 10.58 -1.06
C ARG A 6 -0.19 9.35 -1.76
N GLN A 7 0.82 9.59 -2.60
CA GLN A 7 1.57 8.52 -3.22
C GLN A 7 0.68 7.54 -3.97
N PRO A 8 -0.17 8.03 -4.88
CA PRO A 8 -1.07 7.11 -5.58
C PRO A 8 -0.34 6.24 -6.58
N THR A 9 -0.86 5.04 -6.78
CA THR A 9 -0.39 4.13 -7.80
C THR A 9 -1.62 3.63 -8.55
N VAL A 10 -1.48 3.38 -9.84
CA VAL A 10 -2.61 3.04 -10.68
C VAL A 10 -2.30 1.77 -11.47
N HIS A 11 -3.30 0.90 -11.57
CA HIS A 11 -3.23 -0.26 -12.44
C HIS A 11 -4.62 -0.48 -13.02
N GLY A 12 -4.75 -0.34 -14.34
CA GLY A 12 -6.05 -0.49 -14.98
C GLY A 12 -7.03 0.55 -14.44
N ASN A 13 -8.15 0.09 -13.94
CA ASN A 13 -9.18 0.97 -13.40
C ASN A 13 -9.10 1.12 -11.90
N ARG A 14 -7.97 0.77 -11.31
CA ARG A 14 -7.81 0.80 -9.86
C ARG A 14 -6.72 1.78 -9.49
N VAL A 15 -6.93 2.49 -8.40
CA VAL A 15 -5.93 3.35 -7.81
C VAL A 15 -5.77 2.95 -6.35
N ALA A 16 -4.53 2.88 -5.88
CA ALA A 16 -4.25 2.68 -4.48
C ALA A 16 -3.48 3.89 -3.98
N PHE A 17 -3.73 4.26 -2.73
CA PHE A 17 -3.13 5.48 -2.19
C PHE A 17 -3.04 5.37 -0.68
N ALA A 18 -2.21 6.21 -0.10
CA ALA A 18 -2.09 6.31 1.35
C ALA A 18 -2.93 7.47 1.84
N TYR A 19 -3.68 7.24 2.90
CA TYR A 19 -4.49 8.27 3.50
C TYR A 19 -4.68 7.95 4.98
N GLY A 20 -4.36 8.93 5.82
CA GLY A 20 -4.52 8.74 7.26
C GLY A 20 -3.68 7.62 7.84
N GLY A 21 -2.57 7.27 7.20
CA GLY A 21 -1.71 6.21 7.69
C GLY A 21 -2.10 4.83 7.23
N ASP A 22 -3.11 4.72 6.38
CA ASP A 22 -3.55 3.42 5.86
C ASP A 22 -3.49 3.42 4.35
N ILE A 23 -3.56 2.20 3.79
CA ILE A 23 -3.62 2.02 2.34
C ILE A 23 -5.06 1.80 1.94
N TRP A 24 -5.49 2.51 0.92
CA TRP A 24 -6.84 2.48 0.39
C TRP A 24 -6.81 2.17 -1.09
N SER A 25 -7.90 1.68 -1.61
CA SER A 25 -8.04 1.53 -3.05
C SER A 25 -9.41 2.03 -3.49
N ALA A 26 -9.49 2.40 -4.76
CA ALA A 26 -10.72 2.90 -5.33
C ALA A 26 -10.70 2.64 -6.82
N SER A 27 -11.87 2.74 -7.45
CA SER A 27 -11.96 2.70 -8.90
C SER A 27 -11.65 4.08 -9.44
N THR A 28 -10.93 4.14 -10.56
CA THR A 28 -10.69 5.42 -11.22
C THR A 28 -11.96 5.99 -11.82
N GLN A 29 -13.02 5.19 -11.89
CA GLN A 29 -14.29 5.63 -12.46
C GLN A 29 -15.28 6.10 -11.41
N GLY A 30 -14.85 6.19 -10.17
CA GLY A 30 -15.70 6.68 -9.10
C GLY A 30 -16.18 5.55 -8.21
N GLY A 31 -16.93 5.94 -7.19
CA GLY A 31 -17.43 4.99 -6.21
C GLY A 31 -16.71 5.18 -4.89
N GLU A 32 -16.94 4.23 -4.00
CA GLU A 32 -16.40 4.33 -2.66
C GLU A 32 -14.98 3.79 -2.61
N ALA A 33 -14.15 4.44 -1.83
CA ALA A 33 -12.82 3.93 -1.55
C ALA A 33 -12.93 2.84 -0.48
N LYS A 34 -12.06 1.85 -0.59
CA LYS A 34 -12.02 0.74 0.34
C LYS A 34 -10.70 0.78 1.10
N ARG A 35 -10.77 0.75 2.41
CA ARG A 35 -9.56 0.72 3.21
C ARG A 35 -9.00 -0.70 3.22
N LEU A 36 -7.75 -0.84 2.83
CA LEU A 36 -7.13 -2.16 2.71
C LEU A 36 -6.35 -2.55 3.96
N THR A 37 -5.85 -1.57 4.71
CA THR A 37 -5.10 -1.84 5.94
C THR A 37 -5.75 -1.08 7.08
N SER A 38 -5.55 -1.59 8.30
CA SER A 38 -6.08 -0.92 9.48
C SER A 38 -5.16 -1.15 10.67
N HIS A 39 -3.86 -1.22 10.40
CA HIS A 39 -2.90 -1.44 11.47
C HIS A 39 -2.64 -0.15 12.23
N ILE A 40 -2.06 -0.30 13.41
CA ILE A 40 -1.73 0.85 14.24
C ILE A 40 -0.64 1.70 13.63
N GLY A 41 0.27 1.07 12.90
CA GLY A 41 1.40 1.80 12.33
C GLY A 41 1.01 2.67 11.16
N LEU A 42 2.02 3.27 10.55
CA LEU A 42 1.84 4.13 9.40
C LEU A 42 2.20 3.35 8.14
N GLU A 43 1.26 3.26 7.22
CA GLU A 43 1.51 2.64 5.92
C GLU A 43 1.58 3.72 4.86
N SER A 44 2.46 3.52 3.89
CA SER A 44 2.67 4.53 2.84
C SER A 44 3.26 3.87 1.60
N SER A 45 3.36 4.66 0.54
CA SER A 45 4.07 4.31 -0.68
C SER A 45 3.55 3.01 -1.31
N PRO A 46 2.25 2.88 -1.53
CA PRO A 46 1.74 1.68 -2.18
C PRO A 46 2.19 1.61 -3.63
N MET A 47 2.35 0.39 -4.13
CA MET A 47 2.73 0.18 -5.51
C MET A 47 2.11 -1.13 -5.98
N PHE A 48 1.35 -1.08 -7.06
CA PHE A 48 0.82 -2.30 -7.66
C PHE A 48 1.93 -3.13 -8.27
N SER A 49 1.77 -4.46 -8.19
CA SER A 49 2.61 -5.34 -8.99
C SER A 49 2.29 -5.13 -10.47
N PRO A 50 3.19 -5.55 -11.37
CA PRO A 50 2.93 -5.34 -12.80
C PRO A 50 1.63 -5.96 -13.29
N ASP A 51 1.21 -7.08 -12.69
CA ASP A 51 -0.05 -7.72 -13.09
C ASP A 51 -1.24 -7.18 -12.31
N GLY A 52 -1.03 -6.25 -11.39
CA GLY A 52 -2.11 -5.64 -10.63
C GLY A 52 -2.70 -6.51 -9.56
N LYS A 53 -2.15 -7.68 -9.30
CA LYS A 53 -2.75 -8.60 -8.33
C LYS A 53 -2.29 -8.35 -6.90
N MET A 54 -1.15 -7.69 -6.73
CA MET A 54 -0.58 -7.44 -5.42
C MET A 54 -0.27 -5.97 -5.27
N ILE A 55 -0.21 -5.53 -4.02
CA ILE A 55 0.24 -4.19 -3.68
C ILE A 55 1.36 -4.33 -2.68
N ALA A 56 2.49 -3.70 -2.97
CA ALA A 56 3.57 -3.55 -2.01
C ALA A 56 3.45 -2.19 -1.34
N PHE A 57 3.80 -2.12 -0.08
CA PHE A 57 3.77 -0.84 0.61
C PHE A 57 4.79 -0.85 1.73
N VAL A 58 5.07 0.34 2.25
CA VAL A 58 5.99 0.51 3.36
C VAL A 58 5.16 0.66 4.63
N GLY A 59 5.53 -0.09 5.66
CA GLY A 59 4.87 0.01 6.95
C GLY A 59 5.88 0.36 8.02
N GLU A 60 5.51 1.29 8.88
CA GLU A 60 6.35 1.71 9.99
C GLU A 60 5.62 1.37 11.29
N TYR A 61 6.19 0.44 12.05
CA TYR A 61 5.61 -0.01 13.30
C TYR A 61 6.71 0.00 14.35
N ASP A 62 6.43 0.68 15.47
CA ASP A 62 7.38 0.72 16.60
C ASP A 62 8.77 1.19 16.17
N GLY A 63 8.81 2.14 15.26
CA GLY A 63 10.08 2.68 14.82
C GLY A 63 10.81 1.84 13.79
N ASN A 64 10.27 0.70 13.41
CA ASN A 64 10.87 -0.14 12.38
C ASN A 64 10.15 0.06 11.07
N ILE A 65 10.91 0.11 9.98
CA ILE A 65 10.37 0.32 8.65
C ILE A 65 10.62 -0.94 7.83
N ASP A 66 9.56 -1.53 7.32
CA ASP A 66 9.63 -2.75 6.54
C ASP A 66 8.74 -2.61 5.31
N VAL A 67 8.96 -3.49 4.35
CA VAL A 67 8.13 -3.57 3.16
C VAL A 67 7.18 -4.76 3.33
N PHE A 68 5.94 -4.53 2.94
CA PHE A 68 4.89 -5.54 3.02
C PHE A 68 4.27 -5.72 1.65
N VAL A 69 3.70 -6.88 1.42
CA VAL A 69 2.89 -7.12 0.22
C VAL A 69 1.55 -7.69 0.65
N MET A 70 0.53 -7.40 -0.13
CA MET A 70 -0.81 -7.92 0.15
C MET A 70 -1.56 -8.09 -1.16
N PRO A 71 -2.62 -8.91 -1.17
CA PRO A 71 -3.46 -8.96 -2.36
C PRO A 71 -4.11 -7.62 -2.61
N ALA A 72 -4.19 -7.23 -3.89
CA ALA A 72 -4.76 -5.93 -4.24
C ALA A 72 -6.24 -5.83 -3.86
N GLU A 73 -6.91 -6.96 -3.75
CA GLU A 73 -8.33 -6.95 -3.40
C GLU A 73 -8.57 -6.99 -1.90
N GLY A 74 -7.52 -7.03 -1.12
CA GLY A 74 -7.63 -7.08 0.32
C GLY A 74 -7.15 -8.40 0.86
N GLY A 75 -6.83 -8.41 2.14
CA GLY A 75 -6.32 -9.61 2.79
C GLY A 75 -5.23 -9.22 3.76
N ASN A 76 -4.54 -10.22 4.27
CA ASN A 76 -3.52 -9.96 5.27
C ASN A 76 -2.20 -9.61 4.61
N PRO A 77 -1.55 -8.54 5.06
CA PRO A 77 -0.22 -8.21 4.55
C PRO A 77 0.81 -9.23 5.02
N THR A 78 1.79 -9.45 4.18
CA THR A 78 2.93 -10.30 4.50
C THR A 78 4.17 -9.42 4.51
N ARG A 79 4.91 -9.47 5.61
CA ARG A 79 6.13 -8.69 5.72
C ARG A 79 7.25 -9.40 4.97
N LEU A 80 7.95 -8.63 4.16
CA LEU A 80 9.15 -9.12 3.50
C LEU A 80 10.30 -8.92 4.46
N THR A 81 11.16 -9.94 4.59
CA THR A 81 12.28 -9.89 5.50
C THR A 81 13.52 -9.46 4.76
N PHE A 82 14.19 -8.45 5.32
CA PHE A 82 15.45 -7.98 4.75
C PHE A 82 16.56 -8.19 5.75
N HIS A 83 17.73 -8.49 5.23
CA HIS A 83 18.91 -8.53 6.05
C HIS A 83 19.64 -7.21 5.92
N PRO A 84 20.30 -6.75 6.99
CA PRO A 84 21.09 -5.54 6.88
C PRO A 84 22.11 -5.69 5.75
N GLY A 85 22.19 -4.69 4.92
CA GLY A 85 23.10 -4.73 3.80
C GLY A 85 22.54 -5.36 2.54
N ALA A 86 21.36 -5.94 2.61
CA ALA A 86 20.72 -6.46 1.41
C ALA A 86 20.01 -5.33 0.69
N ASP A 87 20.06 -5.36 -0.63
CA ASP A 87 19.38 -4.36 -1.44
C ASP A 87 18.13 -4.95 -2.04
N ALA A 88 17.26 -5.40 -1.20
CA ALA A 88 16.13 -6.16 -1.66
C ALA A 88 15.23 -5.39 -2.61
N LEU A 89 15.23 -4.07 -2.52
CA LEU A 89 14.38 -3.26 -3.37
C LEU A 89 15.16 -2.44 -4.37
N ALA A 90 16.38 -2.83 -4.62
CA ALA A 90 17.19 -2.11 -5.58
C ALA A 90 16.59 -2.15 -6.98
#